data_2bdc17a9ad49209f41b4299079f8b7c0
#
_entry.id   2bdc17a9ad49209f41b4299079f8b7c0
#
_cell.length_a   1.000
_cell.length_b   1.000
_cell.length_c   1.000
_cell.angle_alpha   90.00
_cell.angle_beta   90.00
_cell.angle_gamma   90.00
#
_symmetry.space_group_name_H-M   'P 1'
#
loop_
_entity.id
_entity.type
_entity.pdbx_description
1 polymer ?
#
loop_
_entity_poly.entity_id
_entity_poly.type
_entity_poly.pdbx_seq_one_letter_code
_entity_poly.pdbx_strand_id
1 'polypeptide(L)'
;APVLADLLHAAPDLHLLVTSRAPLRLQGERLFQVPPLGGDVSSTDDFDAARANDAATLFVARVQAIQADFALAPENAGTVLTICRRLEGVPLALELAAARTSILPLTTLRDRLATPLPLLTSGARDAPSRHRTLRDAIAWSDDLLASPVRSFFHRLGIFVGGWTLEAAEVVAARDGALDVVEGLSALGDLNLIRIVDSAGGPRYTMLETIREFARERLAESPEAERVAQAHAAYYSNLAARGAQHLTGSSQGAWLRRLDVEIPNLRMALQSLAADDDGDAYLHLATNLGDYWFRRSHFAE
;
A
#
# COMPACT_ATOMS: atom_id res chain seq x y z
N ALA A 1 -4.94 -28.59 -3.73
CA ALA A 1 -5.00 -28.57 -5.21
C ALA A 1 -5.25 -29.95 -5.83
N PRO A 2 -4.53 -31.07 -5.47
CA PRO A 2 -4.72 -32.37 -6.15
C PRO A 2 -6.16 -32.89 -6.13
N VAL A 3 -6.79 -32.90 -4.97
CA VAL A 3 -8.18 -33.39 -4.81
C VAL A 3 -9.18 -32.61 -5.69
N LEU A 4 -8.98 -31.30 -5.86
CA LEU A 4 -9.84 -30.48 -6.72
C LEU A 4 -9.61 -30.81 -8.22
N ALA A 5 -8.38 -31.09 -8.60
CA ALA A 5 -8.05 -31.53 -9.96
C ALA A 5 -8.73 -32.88 -10.27
N ASP A 6 -8.65 -33.85 -9.33
CA ASP A 6 -9.28 -35.16 -9.48
C ASP A 6 -10.82 -35.04 -9.59
N LEU A 7 -11.44 -34.18 -8.78
CA LEU A 7 -12.87 -33.92 -8.86
C LEU A 7 -13.30 -33.33 -10.20
N LEU A 8 -12.55 -32.33 -10.73
CA LEU A 8 -12.84 -31.72 -12.03
C LEU A 8 -12.67 -32.71 -13.20
N HIS A 9 -11.70 -33.64 -13.10
CA HIS A 9 -11.54 -34.69 -14.09
C HIS A 9 -12.67 -35.74 -14.04
N ALA A 10 -13.12 -36.08 -12.83
CA ALA A 10 -14.18 -37.08 -12.64
C ALA A 10 -15.58 -36.53 -12.99
N ALA A 11 -15.79 -35.22 -12.96
CA ALA A 11 -17.07 -34.55 -13.20
C ALA A 11 -16.88 -33.34 -14.13
N PRO A 12 -16.90 -33.50 -15.46
CA PRO A 12 -16.62 -32.41 -16.43
C PRO A 12 -17.56 -31.20 -16.34
N ASP A 13 -18.79 -31.41 -15.88
CA ASP A 13 -19.83 -30.36 -15.72
C ASP A 13 -19.77 -29.68 -14.34
N LEU A 14 -18.79 -30.03 -13.50
CA LEU A 14 -18.62 -29.43 -12.18
C LEU A 14 -17.97 -28.06 -12.30
N HIS A 15 -18.66 -27.07 -11.71
CA HIS A 15 -18.11 -25.72 -11.53
C HIS A 15 -17.75 -25.52 -10.05
N LEU A 16 -16.51 -25.10 -9.79
CA LEU A 16 -16.02 -24.81 -8.43
C LEU A 16 -15.78 -23.33 -8.26
N LEU A 17 -16.36 -22.73 -7.23
CA LEU A 17 -16.02 -21.38 -6.76
C LEU A 17 -15.17 -21.53 -5.48
N VAL A 18 -13.92 -21.09 -5.55
CA VAL A 18 -12.95 -21.21 -4.47
C VAL A 18 -12.46 -19.86 -4.05
N THR A 19 -12.46 -19.55 -2.76
CA THR A 19 -11.76 -18.39 -2.21
C THR A 19 -10.38 -18.81 -1.72
N SER A 20 -9.35 -18.15 -2.22
CA SER A 20 -7.96 -18.43 -1.86
C SER A 20 -7.16 -17.14 -1.90
N ARG A 21 -6.06 -17.08 -1.14
CA ARG A 21 -5.11 -15.96 -1.22
C ARG A 21 -4.10 -16.12 -2.34
N ALA A 22 -3.89 -17.35 -2.80
CA ALA A 22 -2.98 -17.65 -3.88
C ALA A 22 -3.72 -18.45 -4.97
N PRO A 23 -3.30 -18.32 -6.24
CA PRO A 23 -3.77 -19.18 -7.31
C PRO A 23 -3.59 -20.65 -6.97
N LEU A 24 -4.55 -21.49 -7.33
CA LEU A 24 -4.46 -22.95 -7.17
C LEU A 24 -3.57 -23.57 -8.22
N ARG A 25 -3.32 -22.86 -9.33
CA ARG A 25 -2.54 -23.25 -10.50
C ARG A 25 -3.07 -24.55 -11.13
N LEU A 26 -4.41 -24.65 -11.23
CA LEU A 26 -5.10 -25.73 -11.89
C LEU A 26 -5.38 -25.40 -13.35
N GLN A 27 -5.38 -26.42 -14.20
CA GLN A 27 -5.74 -26.25 -15.60
C GLN A 27 -7.21 -25.78 -15.71
N GLY A 28 -7.46 -24.69 -16.46
CA GLY A 28 -8.78 -24.11 -16.61
C GLY A 28 -9.21 -23.17 -15.47
N GLU A 29 -8.33 -22.93 -14.49
CA GLU A 29 -8.58 -21.93 -13.45
C GLU A 29 -8.77 -20.53 -14.05
N ARG A 30 -9.78 -19.84 -13.55
CA ARG A 30 -10.02 -18.42 -13.84
C ARG A 30 -9.88 -17.63 -12.55
N LEU A 31 -8.97 -16.68 -12.53
CA LEU A 31 -8.72 -15.84 -11.37
C LEU A 31 -9.62 -14.61 -11.43
N PHE A 32 -10.30 -14.36 -10.33
CA PHE A 32 -11.02 -13.11 -10.08
C PHE A 32 -10.42 -12.44 -8.84
N GLN A 33 -9.73 -11.34 -9.04
CA GLN A 33 -9.19 -10.57 -7.94
C GLN A 33 -10.29 -9.71 -7.32
N VAL A 34 -10.65 -10.00 -6.07
CA VAL A 34 -11.65 -9.21 -5.32
C VAL A 34 -11.01 -7.87 -4.92
N PRO A 35 -11.50 -6.74 -5.46
CA PRO A 35 -10.99 -5.44 -5.07
C PRO A 35 -11.44 -5.07 -3.66
N PRO A 36 -10.75 -4.14 -2.98
CA PRO A 36 -11.27 -3.51 -1.78
C PRO A 36 -12.60 -2.81 -2.04
N LEU A 37 -13.35 -2.56 -0.96
CA LEU A 37 -14.62 -1.84 -1.03
C LEU A 37 -14.42 -0.36 -1.39
N GLY A 38 -15.42 0.21 -2.08
CA GLY A 38 -15.50 1.64 -2.31
C GLY A 38 -14.76 2.18 -3.54
N GLY A 39 -13.97 1.36 -4.27
CA GLY A 39 -13.27 1.77 -5.50
C GLY A 39 -12.41 3.03 -5.32
N ASP A 40 -12.19 3.77 -6.42
CA ASP A 40 -11.61 5.13 -6.36
C ASP A 40 -12.63 6.06 -5.71
N VAL A 41 -12.43 6.35 -4.43
CA VAL A 41 -13.25 7.37 -3.73
C VAL A 41 -12.95 8.70 -4.37
N SER A 42 -13.89 9.20 -5.18
CA SER A 42 -13.83 10.53 -5.78
C SER A 42 -13.43 11.58 -4.72
N SER A 43 -12.74 12.60 -5.13
CA SER A 43 -12.18 13.64 -4.26
C SER A 43 -13.22 14.49 -3.52
N THR A 44 -14.50 14.23 -3.69
CA THR A 44 -15.61 14.92 -3.01
C THR A 44 -15.88 14.26 -1.66
N ASP A 45 -15.62 14.99 -0.58
CA ASP A 45 -15.92 14.59 0.80
C ASP A 45 -17.36 14.93 1.19
N ASP A 46 -18.32 14.77 0.26
CA ASP A 46 -19.70 15.10 0.49
C ASP A 46 -20.52 13.92 1.02
N PHE A 47 -21.71 14.24 1.51
CA PHE A 47 -22.62 13.27 2.12
C PHE A 47 -23.17 12.24 1.13
N ASP A 48 -23.44 12.64 -0.11
CA ASP A 48 -23.98 11.74 -1.12
C ASP A 48 -22.91 10.75 -1.59
N ALA A 49 -21.65 11.20 -1.72
CA ALA A 49 -20.51 10.32 -1.98
C ALA A 49 -20.33 9.29 -0.86
N ALA A 50 -20.48 9.69 0.39
CA ALA A 50 -20.39 8.78 1.54
C ALA A 50 -21.49 7.72 1.53
N ARG A 51 -22.73 8.10 1.18
CA ARG A 51 -23.87 7.18 1.09
C ARG A 51 -23.73 6.17 -0.04
N ALA A 52 -23.12 6.55 -1.14
CA ALA A 52 -22.91 5.70 -2.31
C ALA A 52 -21.67 4.77 -2.16
N ASN A 53 -20.86 4.94 -1.11
CA ASN A 53 -19.60 4.24 -0.95
C ASN A 53 -19.77 2.97 -0.10
N ASP A 54 -19.43 1.79 -0.68
CA ASP A 54 -19.58 0.50 0.00
C ASP A 54 -18.71 0.37 1.26
N ALA A 55 -17.52 0.95 1.26
CA ALA A 55 -16.64 0.95 2.44
C ALA A 55 -17.25 1.78 3.58
N ALA A 56 -17.82 2.95 3.26
CA ALA A 56 -18.52 3.78 4.23
C ALA A 56 -19.78 3.07 4.75
N THR A 57 -20.53 2.40 3.88
CA THR A 57 -21.71 1.61 4.25
C THR A 57 -21.34 0.52 5.25
N LEU A 58 -20.28 -0.26 4.98
CA LEU A 58 -19.79 -1.28 5.92
C LEU A 58 -19.34 -0.66 7.24
N PHE A 59 -18.52 0.39 7.20
CA PHE A 59 -18.04 1.06 8.39
C PHE A 59 -19.18 1.57 9.27
N VAL A 60 -20.14 2.27 8.69
CA VAL A 60 -21.33 2.80 9.39
C VAL A 60 -22.13 1.65 10.03
N ALA A 61 -22.41 0.58 9.28
CA ALA A 61 -23.13 -0.59 9.82
C ALA A 61 -22.40 -1.22 11.02
N ARG A 62 -21.06 -1.28 11.00
CA ARG A 62 -20.25 -1.81 12.12
C ARG A 62 -20.22 -0.84 13.31
N VAL A 63 -20.19 0.46 13.07
CA VAL A 63 -20.31 1.46 14.15
C VAL A 63 -21.70 1.38 14.81
N GLN A 64 -22.76 1.28 14.03
CA GLN A 64 -24.13 1.14 14.52
C GLN A 64 -24.35 -0.13 15.38
N ALA A 65 -23.65 -1.21 15.07
CA ALA A 65 -23.69 -2.43 15.89
C ALA A 65 -23.13 -2.19 17.33
N ILE A 66 -22.36 -1.13 17.54
CA ILE A 66 -21.73 -0.77 18.81
C ILE A 66 -22.43 0.43 19.44
N GLN A 67 -22.81 1.41 18.62
CA GLN A 67 -23.46 2.67 18.97
C GLN A 67 -24.75 2.78 18.15
N ALA A 68 -25.85 2.30 18.70
CA ALA A 68 -27.14 2.20 17.98
C ALA A 68 -27.63 3.56 17.45
N ASP A 69 -27.31 4.65 18.13
CA ASP A 69 -27.73 6.01 17.77
C ASP A 69 -26.81 6.65 16.72
N PHE A 70 -25.75 5.97 16.27
CA PHE A 70 -24.86 6.52 15.26
C PHE A 70 -25.55 6.61 13.92
N ALA A 71 -25.49 7.77 13.28
CA ALA A 71 -26.00 7.96 11.91
C ALA A 71 -24.94 8.68 11.05
N LEU A 72 -24.86 8.28 9.80
CA LEU A 72 -24.12 9.04 8.79
C LEU A 72 -24.87 10.34 8.54
N ALA A 73 -24.20 11.47 8.70
CA ALA A 73 -24.75 12.82 8.57
C ALA A 73 -23.76 13.71 7.79
N PRO A 74 -24.19 14.83 7.21
CA PRO A 74 -23.31 15.75 6.50
C PRO A 74 -22.08 16.17 7.31
N GLU A 75 -22.22 16.32 8.63
CA GLU A 75 -21.18 16.77 9.55
C GLU A 75 -20.06 15.74 9.76
N ASN A 76 -20.35 14.45 9.58
CA ASN A 76 -19.38 13.38 9.80
C ASN A 76 -18.98 12.63 8.51
N ALA A 77 -19.65 12.88 7.39
CA ALA A 77 -19.44 12.17 6.12
C ALA A 77 -17.98 12.26 5.63
N GLY A 78 -17.39 13.46 5.61
CA GLY A 78 -16.00 13.66 5.21
C GLY A 78 -15.01 12.92 6.12
N THR A 79 -15.31 12.85 7.44
CA THR A 79 -14.48 12.09 8.38
C THR A 79 -14.57 10.59 8.12
N VAL A 80 -15.78 10.07 7.88
CA VAL A 80 -16.00 8.65 7.55
C VAL A 80 -15.30 8.28 6.24
N LEU A 81 -15.44 9.08 5.18
CA LEU A 81 -14.74 8.86 3.92
C LEU A 81 -13.22 8.90 4.08
N THR A 82 -12.70 9.81 4.88
CA THR A 82 -11.26 9.88 5.16
C THR A 82 -10.76 8.62 5.88
N ILE A 83 -11.53 8.10 6.85
CA ILE A 83 -11.24 6.82 7.52
C ILE A 83 -11.23 5.70 6.49
N CYS A 84 -12.25 5.59 5.63
CA CYS A 84 -12.33 4.55 4.61
C CYS A 84 -11.16 4.61 3.62
N ARG A 85 -10.75 5.81 3.20
CA ARG A 85 -9.57 6.00 2.31
C ARG A 85 -8.27 5.56 2.99
N ARG A 86 -8.03 5.96 4.26
CA ARG A 86 -6.83 5.55 5.00
C ARG A 86 -6.75 4.05 5.24
N LEU A 87 -7.88 3.38 5.28
CA LEU A 87 -8.00 1.92 5.41
C LEU A 87 -8.14 1.24 4.05
N GLU A 88 -8.04 2.01 2.95
CA GLU A 88 -8.04 1.54 1.56
C GLU A 88 -9.21 0.60 1.24
N GLY A 89 -10.34 0.77 1.92
CA GLY A 89 -11.53 -0.05 1.75
C GLY A 89 -11.37 -1.54 2.14
N VAL A 90 -10.34 -1.89 2.90
CA VAL A 90 -10.10 -3.27 3.37
C VAL A 90 -11.14 -3.64 4.43
N PRO A 91 -12.05 -4.62 4.20
CA PRO A 91 -13.17 -4.89 5.10
C PRO A 91 -12.73 -5.15 6.55
N LEU A 92 -11.75 -6.01 6.76
CA LEU A 92 -11.24 -6.31 8.11
C LEU A 92 -10.70 -5.05 8.82
N ALA A 93 -10.00 -4.18 8.09
CA ALA A 93 -9.48 -2.93 8.66
C ALA A 93 -10.62 -1.99 9.06
N LEU A 94 -11.68 -1.89 8.24
CA LEU A 94 -12.87 -1.10 8.51
C LEU A 94 -13.62 -1.61 9.76
N GLU A 95 -13.79 -2.93 9.90
CA GLU A 95 -14.42 -3.56 11.07
C GLU A 95 -13.63 -3.31 12.35
N LEU A 96 -12.31 -3.49 12.29
CA LEU A 96 -11.41 -3.23 13.44
C LEU A 96 -11.39 -1.76 13.85
N ALA A 97 -11.42 -0.85 12.87
CA ALA A 97 -11.50 0.59 13.13
C ALA A 97 -12.86 0.98 13.72
N ALA A 98 -13.96 0.43 13.18
CA ALA A 98 -15.30 0.66 13.73
C ALA A 98 -15.40 0.23 15.19
N ALA A 99 -14.77 -0.89 15.57
CA ALA A 99 -14.75 -1.35 16.96
C ALA A 99 -14.09 -0.33 17.92
N ARG A 100 -13.17 0.52 17.41
CA ARG A 100 -12.51 1.56 18.22
C ARG A 100 -13.40 2.77 18.51
N THR A 101 -14.49 2.95 17.78
CA THR A 101 -15.42 4.07 18.05
C THR A 101 -16.09 3.97 19.42
N SER A 102 -16.10 2.77 20.05
CA SER A 102 -16.56 2.61 21.43
C SER A 102 -15.77 3.43 22.46
N ILE A 103 -14.51 3.78 22.14
CA ILE A 103 -13.59 4.50 23.04
C ILE A 103 -12.96 5.73 22.42
N LEU A 104 -13.03 5.89 21.10
CA LEU A 104 -12.43 7.02 20.37
C LEU A 104 -13.49 7.76 19.55
N PRO A 105 -13.57 9.09 19.65
CA PRO A 105 -14.34 9.90 18.70
C PRO A 105 -13.83 9.72 17.27
N LEU A 106 -14.72 9.85 16.27
CA LEU A 106 -14.36 9.67 14.84
C LEU A 106 -13.19 10.55 14.38
N THR A 107 -13.14 11.79 14.84
CA THR A 107 -12.04 12.72 14.49
C THR A 107 -10.70 12.23 15.05
N THR A 108 -10.69 11.78 16.29
CA THR A 108 -9.50 11.22 16.94
C THR A 108 -9.08 9.89 16.26
N LEU A 109 -10.05 9.04 15.90
CA LEU A 109 -9.80 7.81 15.17
C LEU A 109 -9.17 8.11 13.81
N ARG A 110 -9.77 9.04 13.04
CA ARG A 110 -9.22 9.52 11.77
C ARG A 110 -7.76 9.95 11.93
N ASP A 111 -7.45 10.79 12.90
CA ASP A 111 -6.11 11.36 13.05
C ASP A 111 -5.08 10.31 13.43
N ARG A 112 -5.45 9.35 14.28
CA ARG A 112 -4.59 8.22 14.66
C ARG A 112 -4.38 7.16 13.56
N LEU A 113 -5.25 7.11 12.56
CA LEU A 113 -5.09 6.23 11.40
C LEU A 113 -4.03 6.74 10.40
N ALA A 114 -3.23 7.74 10.74
CA ALA A 114 -1.99 8.03 10.01
C ALA A 114 -0.96 6.88 10.11
N THR A 115 -1.03 6.08 11.20
CA THR A 115 -0.32 4.79 11.39
C THR A 115 -1.36 3.75 11.82
N PRO A 116 -1.96 3.01 10.87
CA PRO A 116 -3.14 2.20 11.16
C PRO A 116 -2.86 0.90 11.94
N LEU A 117 -1.73 0.22 11.74
CA LEU A 117 -1.48 -1.11 12.32
C LEU A 117 -1.55 -1.16 13.85
N PRO A 118 -0.99 -0.21 14.65
CA PRO A 118 -1.08 -0.25 16.10
C PRO A 118 -2.51 -0.12 16.63
N LEU A 119 -3.41 0.51 15.86
CA LEU A 119 -4.81 0.68 16.24
C LEU A 119 -5.67 -0.54 15.95
N LEU A 120 -5.33 -1.33 14.93
CA LEU A 120 -6.14 -2.41 14.38
C LEU A 120 -5.81 -3.77 15.06
N THR A 121 -5.81 -3.79 16.41
CA THR A 121 -5.33 -4.92 17.21
C THR A 121 -6.41 -5.71 17.93
N SER A 122 -7.72 -5.40 17.79
CA SER A 122 -8.78 -6.05 18.58
C SER A 122 -9.93 -6.49 17.69
N GLY A 123 -9.85 -7.70 17.16
CA GLY A 123 -10.95 -8.39 16.49
C GLY A 123 -11.86 -9.19 17.44
N ALA A 124 -12.91 -9.78 16.89
CA ALA A 124 -13.84 -10.65 17.62
C ALA A 124 -13.08 -11.81 18.26
N ARG A 125 -13.41 -12.13 19.54
CA ARG A 125 -12.72 -13.17 20.31
C ARG A 125 -12.92 -14.58 19.78
N ASP A 126 -14.01 -14.80 19.04
CA ASP A 126 -14.39 -16.06 18.39
C ASP A 126 -13.80 -16.21 16.98
N ALA A 127 -13.18 -15.15 16.43
CA ALA A 127 -12.51 -15.22 15.15
C ALA A 127 -11.22 -16.08 15.21
N PRO A 128 -10.86 -16.79 14.12
CA PRO A 128 -9.56 -17.46 14.00
C PRO A 128 -8.43 -16.48 14.31
N SER A 129 -7.33 -16.96 14.91
CA SER A 129 -6.20 -16.11 15.33
C SER A 129 -5.71 -15.17 14.22
N ARG A 130 -5.62 -15.69 12.97
CA ARG A 130 -5.22 -14.93 11.77
C ARG A 130 -6.18 -13.79 11.36
N HIS A 131 -7.36 -13.70 11.95
CA HIS A 131 -8.38 -12.68 11.69
C HIS A 131 -8.65 -11.79 12.90
N ARG A 132 -7.92 -12.00 14.01
CA ARG A 132 -8.09 -11.19 15.23
C ARG A 132 -7.48 -9.80 15.08
N THR A 133 -6.40 -9.70 14.31
CA THR A 133 -5.79 -8.42 13.99
C THR A 133 -5.41 -8.39 12.50
N LEU A 134 -5.33 -7.21 11.94
CA LEU A 134 -4.83 -7.05 10.58
C LEU A 134 -3.35 -7.46 10.49
N ARG A 135 -2.58 -7.17 11.54
CA ARG A 135 -1.18 -7.58 11.66
C ARG A 135 -1.02 -9.09 11.58
N ASP A 136 -1.86 -9.87 12.29
CA ASP A 136 -1.78 -11.35 12.26
C ASP A 136 -2.12 -11.89 10.86
N ALA A 137 -3.06 -11.24 10.16
CA ALA A 137 -3.41 -11.62 8.80
C ALA A 137 -2.26 -11.39 7.80
N ILE A 138 -1.51 -10.28 7.97
CA ILE A 138 -0.35 -9.97 7.14
C ILE A 138 0.83 -10.88 7.52
N ALA A 139 1.11 -11.04 8.83
CA ALA A 139 2.17 -11.90 9.34
C ALA A 139 2.03 -13.34 8.84
N TRP A 140 0.80 -13.88 8.82
CA TRP A 140 0.58 -15.21 8.26
C TRP A 140 0.93 -15.31 6.78
N SER A 141 0.69 -14.27 5.98
CA SER A 141 1.10 -14.24 4.57
C SER A 141 2.62 -14.09 4.42
N ASP A 142 3.26 -13.30 5.29
CA ASP A 142 4.71 -13.17 5.38
C ASP A 142 5.39 -14.51 5.70
N ASP A 143 4.83 -15.28 6.65
CA ASP A 143 5.35 -16.61 7.05
C ASP A 143 5.28 -17.66 5.92
N LEU A 144 4.40 -17.48 4.94
CA LEU A 144 4.32 -18.35 3.77
C LEU A 144 5.41 -18.07 2.72
N LEU A 145 6.07 -16.92 2.78
CA LEU A 145 7.12 -16.55 1.85
C LEU A 145 8.40 -17.33 2.11
N ALA A 146 9.06 -17.78 1.04
CA ALA A 146 10.44 -18.27 1.10
C ALA A 146 11.38 -17.15 1.57
N SER A 147 12.44 -17.50 2.31
CA SER A 147 13.34 -16.53 2.95
C SER A 147 13.83 -15.40 2.01
N PRO A 148 14.31 -15.67 0.78
CA PRO A 148 14.75 -14.58 -0.12
C PRO A 148 13.61 -13.64 -0.52
N VAL A 149 12.40 -14.18 -0.78
CA VAL A 149 11.22 -13.38 -1.15
C VAL A 149 10.72 -12.59 0.04
N ARG A 150 10.77 -13.15 1.25
CA ARG A 150 10.40 -12.47 2.50
C ARG A 150 11.30 -11.26 2.76
N SER A 151 12.62 -11.41 2.65
CA SER A 151 13.55 -10.30 2.81
C SER A 151 13.33 -9.22 1.74
N PHE A 152 13.06 -9.62 0.51
CA PHE A 152 12.71 -8.71 -0.58
C PHE A 152 11.42 -7.94 -0.28
N PHE A 153 10.37 -8.61 0.19
CA PHE A 153 9.12 -7.99 0.62
C PHE A 153 9.35 -6.92 1.69
N HIS A 154 10.15 -7.23 2.72
CA HIS A 154 10.45 -6.27 3.79
C HIS A 154 11.18 -5.03 3.24
N ARG A 155 12.15 -5.21 2.32
CA ARG A 155 12.87 -4.11 1.67
C ARG A 155 11.95 -3.23 0.81
N LEU A 156 10.95 -3.81 0.15
CA LEU A 156 9.96 -3.06 -0.62
C LEU A 156 9.10 -2.12 0.25
N GLY A 157 9.03 -2.35 1.57
CA GLY A 157 8.36 -1.47 2.53
C GLY A 157 8.93 -0.05 2.62
N ILE A 158 10.13 0.20 2.08
CA ILE A 158 10.75 1.53 2.04
C ILE A 158 10.00 2.48 1.08
N PHE A 159 9.40 1.95 0.01
CA PHE A 159 8.74 2.76 -1.00
C PHE A 159 7.41 3.34 -0.50
N VAL A 160 7.12 4.58 -0.90
CA VAL A 160 5.88 5.29 -0.58
C VAL A 160 5.13 5.59 -1.88
N GLY A 161 3.85 5.19 -1.96
CA GLY A 161 3.04 5.43 -3.16
C GLY A 161 3.39 4.53 -4.36
N GLY A 162 4.17 3.46 -4.13
CA GLY A 162 4.55 2.48 -5.13
C GLY A 162 5.91 2.72 -5.78
N TRP A 163 6.29 1.83 -6.69
CA TRP A 163 7.62 1.80 -7.33
C TRP A 163 7.57 1.20 -8.74
N THR A 164 8.62 1.39 -9.51
CA THR A 164 8.84 0.73 -10.82
C THR A 164 9.65 -0.54 -10.66
N LEU A 165 9.67 -1.41 -11.68
CA LEU A 165 10.55 -2.59 -11.71
C LEU A 165 12.02 -2.16 -11.51
N GLU A 166 12.49 -1.15 -12.24
CA GLU A 166 13.85 -0.59 -12.12
C GLU A 166 14.19 -0.19 -10.67
N ALA A 167 13.24 0.48 -9.97
CA ALA A 167 13.44 0.86 -8.58
C ALA A 167 13.56 -0.36 -7.64
N ALA A 168 12.71 -1.39 -7.84
CA ALA A 168 12.79 -2.63 -7.08
C ALA A 168 14.13 -3.36 -7.27
N GLU A 169 14.62 -3.42 -8.51
CA GLU A 169 15.92 -4.03 -8.86
C GLU A 169 17.08 -3.31 -8.19
N VAL A 170 17.09 -1.98 -8.21
CA VAL A 170 18.21 -1.19 -7.68
C VAL A 170 18.19 -1.13 -6.15
N VAL A 171 17.01 -0.98 -5.54
CA VAL A 171 16.87 -0.70 -4.10
C VAL A 171 16.69 -1.98 -3.29
N ALA A 172 15.82 -2.89 -3.74
CA ALA A 172 15.37 -4.01 -2.94
C ALA A 172 16.04 -5.36 -3.31
N ALA A 173 16.55 -5.53 -4.54
CA ALA A 173 17.10 -6.82 -5.01
C ALA A 173 18.61 -6.83 -5.18
N ARG A 174 19.32 -5.98 -4.47
CA ARG A 174 20.74 -5.70 -4.68
C ARG A 174 21.71 -6.88 -4.48
N ASP A 175 21.27 -7.97 -3.87
CA ASP A 175 22.17 -9.08 -3.52
C ASP A 175 22.27 -10.15 -4.60
N GLY A 176 21.58 -10.00 -5.73
CA GLY A 176 21.56 -11.01 -6.80
C GLY A 176 21.00 -12.38 -6.41
N ALA A 177 20.52 -12.53 -5.18
CA ALA A 177 20.03 -13.78 -4.61
C ALA A 177 18.59 -14.12 -5.04
N LEU A 178 17.89 -13.19 -5.71
CA LEU A 178 16.50 -13.32 -6.10
C LEU A 178 16.31 -12.73 -7.50
N ASP A 179 15.65 -13.45 -8.38
CA ASP A 179 15.05 -12.88 -9.57
C ASP A 179 13.87 -11.98 -9.14
N VAL A 180 13.96 -10.69 -9.49
CA VAL A 180 12.98 -9.68 -9.06
C VAL A 180 11.59 -9.97 -9.61
N VAL A 181 11.50 -10.43 -10.86
CA VAL A 181 10.22 -10.75 -11.50
C VAL A 181 9.56 -11.94 -10.81
N GLU A 182 10.33 -12.97 -10.48
CA GLU A 182 9.83 -14.11 -9.70
C GLU A 182 9.41 -13.67 -8.29
N GLY A 183 10.21 -12.83 -7.64
CA GLY A 183 9.87 -12.26 -6.33
C GLY A 183 8.56 -11.46 -6.35
N LEU A 184 8.40 -10.55 -7.31
CA LEU A 184 7.18 -9.77 -7.49
C LEU A 184 5.98 -10.66 -7.83
N SER A 185 6.16 -11.71 -8.65
CA SER A 185 5.11 -12.67 -8.95
C SER A 185 4.64 -13.40 -7.69
N ALA A 186 5.56 -13.88 -6.86
CA ALA A 186 5.23 -14.55 -5.61
C ALA A 186 4.48 -13.64 -4.62
N LEU A 187 4.86 -12.35 -4.55
CA LEU A 187 4.16 -11.36 -3.73
C LEU A 187 2.77 -11.03 -4.30
N GLY A 188 2.64 -10.95 -5.62
CA GLY A 188 1.35 -10.77 -6.30
C GLY A 188 0.41 -11.94 -6.07
N ASP A 189 0.91 -13.17 -6.14
CA ASP A 189 0.15 -14.40 -5.86
C ASP A 189 -0.47 -14.40 -4.45
N LEU A 190 0.21 -13.80 -3.48
CA LEU A 190 -0.28 -13.65 -2.09
C LEU A 190 -1.05 -12.34 -1.86
N ASN A 191 -1.31 -11.55 -2.90
CA ASN A 191 -1.96 -10.25 -2.82
C ASN A 191 -1.28 -9.25 -1.87
N LEU A 192 0.04 -9.38 -1.68
CA LEU A 192 0.85 -8.43 -0.90
C LEU A 192 1.19 -7.18 -1.71
N ILE A 193 1.21 -7.29 -3.02
CA ILE A 193 1.40 -6.18 -3.95
C ILE A 193 0.38 -6.23 -5.08
N ARG A 194 0.22 -5.10 -5.78
CA ARG A 194 -0.62 -4.97 -6.99
C ARG A 194 0.13 -4.24 -8.07
N ILE A 195 -0.27 -4.48 -9.31
CA ILE A 195 0.18 -3.72 -10.47
C ILE A 195 -0.92 -2.71 -10.80
N VAL A 196 -0.53 -1.45 -10.98
CA VAL A 196 -1.42 -0.36 -11.38
C VAL A 196 -0.82 0.36 -12.58
N ASP A 197 -1.67 0.75 -13.52
CA ASP A 197 -1.26 1.61 -14.62
C ASP A 197 -1.10 3.05 -14.11
N SER A 198 -0.02 3.69 -14.46
CA SER A 198 0.24 5.07 -14.11
C SER A 198 0.70 5.88 -15.33
N ALA A 199 0.70 7.21 -15.20
CA ALA A 199 1.16 8.10 -16.26
C ALA A 199 2.64 7.88 -16.68
N GLY A 200 3.42 7.16 -15.86
CA GLY A 200 4.83 6.80 -16.11
C GLY A 200 5.03 5.35 -16.53
N GLY A 201 3.96 4.57 -16.78
CA GLY A 201 3.99 3.14 -17.06
C GLY A 201 3.52 2.28 -15.87
N PRO A 202 3.61 0.95 -16.00
CA PRO A 202 3.16 0.03 -14.94
C PRO A 202 3.97 0.24 -13.64
N ARG A 203 3.27 0.28 -12.52
CA ARG A 203 3.84 0.43 -11.17
C ARG A 203 3.35 -0.69 -10.26
N TYR A 204 4.20 -1.05 -9.34
CA TYR A 204 3.84 -1.92 -8.23
C TYR A 204 3.44 -1.07 -7.04
N THR A 205 2.38 -1.47 -6.36
CA THR A 205 1.89 -0.79 -5.14
C THR A 205 1.61 -1.80 -4.05
N MET A 206 1.65 -1.33 -2.83
CA MET A 206 1.36 -2.10 -1.62
C MET A 206 0.31 -1.34 -0.82
N LEU A 207 -0.67 -2.05 -0.25
CA LEU A 207 -1.58 -1.42 0.70
C LEU A 207 -0.79 -0.80 1.85
N GLU A 208 -1.20 0.36 2.33
CA GLU A 208 -0.46 1.10 3.36
C GLU A 208 -0.23 0.26 4.63
N THR A 209 -1.23 -0.53 5.03
CA THR A 209 -1.12 -1.44 6.17
C THR A 209 -0.10 -2.55 5.96
N ILE A 210 0.01 -3.07 4.73
CA ILE A 210 1.01 -4.08 4.36
C ILE A 210 2.39 -3.43 4.31
N ARG A 211 2.49 -2.22 3.76
CA ARG A 211 3.72 -1.43 3.70
C ARG A 211 4.25 -1.11 5.11
N GLU A 212 3.37 -0.69 6.01
CA GLU A 212 3.74 -0.40 7.41
C GLU A 212 4.33 -1.65 8.08
N PHE A 213 3.70 -2.83 7.89
CA PHE A 213 4.23 -4.10 8.39
C PHE A 213 5.62 -4.41 7.80
N ALA A 214 5.76 -4.32 6.47
CA ALA A 214 7.03 -4.60 5.80
C ALA A 214 8.14 -3.64 6.27
N ARG A 215 7.82 -2.35 6.44
CA ARG A 215 8.74 -1.32 6.94
C ARG A 215 9.18 -1.57 8.37
N GLU A 216 8.28 -2.01 9.26
CA GLU A 216 8.64 -2.39 10.63
C GLU A 216 9.62 -3.57 10.62
N ARG A 217 9.36 -4.59 9.79
CA ARG A 217 10.28 -5.72 9.65
C ARG A 217 11.63 -5.33 9.07
N LEU A 218 11.63 -4.40 8.11
CA LEU A 218 12.89 -3.84 7.59
C LEU A 218 13.65 -3.11 8.69
N ALA A 219 12.99 -2.28 9.52
CA ALA A 219 13.62 -1.53 10.59
C ALA A 219 14.27 -2.43 11.68
N GLU A 220 13.75 -3.65 11.86
CA GLU A 220 14.33 -4.68 12.74
C GLU A 220 15.51 -5.41 12.07
N SER A 221 15.74 -5.22 10.78
CA SER A 221 16.77 -5.89 9.99
C SER A 221 18.10 -5.09 9.99
N PRO A 222 19.26 -5.77 9.99
CA PRO A 222 20.55 -5.11 9.80
C PRO A 222 20.71 -4.44 8.43
N GLU A 223 19.79 -4.65 7.49
CA GLU A 223 19.81 -4.08 6.15
C GLU A 223 19.10 -2.72 6.06
N ALA A 224 18.42 -2.26 7.11
CA ALA A 224 17.58 -1.06 7.09
C ALA A 224 18.31 0.17 6.56
N GLU A 225 19.46 0.46 7.11
CA GLU A 225 20.29 1.62 6.73
C GLU A 225 20.76 1.53 5.27
N ARG A 226 21.24 0.36 4.86
CA ARG A 226 21.69 0.13 3.46
C ARG A 226 20.55 0.32 2.45
N VAL A 227 19.35 -0.18 2.77
CA VAL A 227 18.17 -0.02 1.91
C VAL A 227 17.73 1.43 1.83
N ALA A 228 17.76 2.16 2.96
CA ALA A 228 17.46 3.59 3.00
C ALA A 228 18.44 4.40 2.15
N GLN A 229 19.74 4.13 2.25
CA GLN A 229 20.78 4.76 1.43
C GLN A 229 20.60 4.46 -0.07
N ALA A 230 20.29 3.19 -0.43
CA ALA A 230 20.05 2.80 -1.81
C ALA A 230 18.81 3.50 -2.39
N HIS A 231 17.74 3.63 -1.58
CA HIS A 231 16.53 4.36 -1.93
C HIS A 231 16.83 5.85 -2.17
N ALA A 232 17.49 6.50 -1.22
CA ALA A 232 17.87 7.91 -1.33
C ALA A 232 18.76 8.17 -2.56
N ALA A 233 19.76 7.33 -2.82
CA ALA A 233 20.63 7.44 -3.98
C ALA A 233 19.88 7.26 -5.31
N TYR A 234 18.96 6.28 -5.39
CA TYR A 234 18.14 6.07 -6.58
C TYR A 234 17.28 7.29 -6.90
N TYR A 235 16.57 7.83 -5.91
CA TYR A 235 15.68 8.98 -6.10
C TYR A 235 16.44 10.30 -6.30
N SER A 236 17.62 10.47 -5.71
CA SER A 236 18.52 11.59 -6.01
C SER A 236 18.99 11.57 -7.46
N ASN A 237 19.36 10.40 -7.98
CA ASN A 237 19.71 10.25 -9.40
C ASN A 237 18.50 10.50 -10.32
N LEU A 238 17.30 10.06 -9.93
CA LEU A 238 16.08 10.33 -10.69
C LEU A 238 15.79 11.84 -10.75
N ALA A 239 15.91 12.56 -9.64
CA ALA A 239 15.74 14.00 -9.57
C ALA A 239 16.76 14.75 -10.43
N ALA A 240 18.04 14.36 -10.38
CA ALA A 240 19.11 14.95 -11.19
C ALA A 240 18.86 14.78 -12.70
N ARG A 241 18.44 13.56 -13.13
CA ARG A 241 18.01 13.34 -14.51
C ARG A 241 16.78 14.18 -14.87
N GLY A 242 15.81 14.25 -13.96
CA GLY A 242 14.61 15.07 -14.15
C GLY A 242 14.94 16.53 -14.37
N ALA A 243 15.79 17.14 -13.53
CA ALA A 243 16.20 18.54 -13.63
C ALA A 243 16.73 18.91 -15.03
N GLN A 244 17.52 18.01 -15.65
CA GLN A 244 18.06 18.21 -16.99
C GLN A 244 16.99 18.25 -18.09
N HIS A 245 15.81 17.70 -17.84
CA HIS A 245 14.73 17.55 -18.80
C HIS A 245 13.49 18.42 -18.51
N LEU A 246 13.54 19.25 -17.47
CA LEU A 246 12.44 20.18 -17.15
C LEU A 246 12.38 21.39 -18.10
N THR A 247 13.31 21.48 -19.04
CA THR A 247 13.30 22.42 -20.16
C THR A 247 13.27 21.68 -21.50
N GLY A 248 12.48 22.16 -22.47
CA GLY A 248 12.42 21.54 -23.81
C GLY A 248 11.24 20.58 -24.01
N SER A 249 11.29 19.77 -25.07
CA SER A 249 10.15 18.96 -25.55
C SER A 249 9.77 17.80 -24.62
N SER A 250 10.67 17.33 -23.78
CA SER A 250 10.42 16.22 -22.82
C SER A 250 9.85 16.69 -21.48
N GLN A 251 9.73 18.00 -21.24
CA GLN A 251 9.28 18.59 -19.97
C GLN A 251 8.00 17.96 -19.43
N GLY A 252 6.95 17.86 -20.25
CA GLY A 252 5.67 17.35 -19.80
C GLY A 252 5.72 15.88 -19.33
N ALA A 253 6.54 15.06 -19.98
CA ALA A 253 6.73 13.66 -19.58
C ALA A 253 7.48 13.56 -18.25
N TRP A 254 8.54 14.35 -18.05
CA TRP A 254 9.30 14.35 -16.80
C TRP A 254 8.53 14.94 -15.63
N LEU A 255 7.73 15.99 -15.85
CA LEU A 255 6.85 16.52 -14.81
C LEU A 255 5.88 15.44 -14.32
N ARG A 256 5.20 14.72 -15.23
CA ARG A 256 4.30 13.62 -14.85
C ARG A 256 5.04 12.49 -14.12
N ARG A 257 6.26 12.16 -14.55
CA ARG A 257 7.07 11.15 -13.88
C ARG A 257 7.43 11.57 -12.45
N LEU A 258 7.86 12.81 -12.27
CA LEU A 258 8.19 13.32 -10.93
C LEU A 258 6.95 13.45 -10.05
N ASP A 259 5.78 13.86 -10.59
CA ASP A 259 4.52 13.92 -9.84
C ASP A 259 4.20 12.60 -9.14
N VAL A 260 4.39 11.50 -9.85
CA VAL A 260 4.11 10.16 -9.31
C VAL A 260 5.15 9.72 -8.26
N GLU A 261 6.38 10.24 -8.36
CA GLU A 261 7.48 9.87 -7.44
C GLU A 261 7.64 10.81 -6.24
N ILE A 262 6.84 11.86 -6.12
CA ILE A 262 6.92 12.80 -5.00
C ILE A 262 6.92 12.12 -3.62
N PRO A 263 6.09 11.10 -3.33
CA PRO A 263 6.14 10.44 -2.04
C PRO A 263 7.50 9.79 -1.74
N ASN A 264 8.12 9.17 -2.74
CA ASN A 264 9.45 8.56 -2.62
C ASN A 264 10.56 9.62 -2.53
N LEU A 265 10.46 10.70 -3.29
CA LEU A 265 11.41 11.83 -3.23
C LEU A 265 11.40 12.50 -1.85
N ARG A 266 10.21 12.70 -1.26
CA ARG A 266 10.09 13.20 0.11
C ARG A 266 10.68 12.24 1.13
N MET A 267 10.46 10.93 0.97
CA MET A 267 11.07 9.91 1.81
C MET A 267 12.60 9.95 1.71
N ALA A 268 13.16 10.12 0.50
CA ALA A 268 14.59 10.24 0.29
C ALA A 268 15.17 11.47 1.01
N LEU A 269 14.51 12.63 0.92
CA LEU A 269 14.88 13.84 1.66
C LEU A 269 14.86 13.62 3.17
N GLN A 270 13.82 12.95 3.69
CA GLN A 270 13.71 12.63 5.11
C GLN A 270 14.84 11.72 5.59
N SER A 271 15.21 10.69 4.80
CA SER A 271 16.32 9.80 5.12
C SER A 271 17.64 10.55 5.16
N LEU A 272 17.94 11.38 4.15
CA LEU A 272 19.18 12.17 4.09
C LEU A 272 19.28 13.18 5.24
N ALA A 273 18.16 13.79 5.63
CA ALA A 273 18.11 14.69 6.78
C ALA A 273 18.36 13.96 8.11
N ALA A 274 17.89 12.71 8.23
CA ALA A 274 18.09 11.90 9.42
C ALA A 274 19.54 11.37 9.57
N ASP A 275 20.20 11.12 8.43
CA ASP A 275 21.60 10.63 8.38
C ASP A 275 22.62 11.77 8.51
N ASP A 276 22.19 13.03 8.69
CA ASP A 276 23.00 14.26 8.74
C ASP A 276 23.89 14.44 7.48
N ASP A 277 23.47 13.89 6.35
CA ASP A 277 24.12 14.04 5.05
C ASP A 277 23.63 15.33 4.35
N GLY A 278 24.06 16.46 4.87
CA GLY A 278 23.65 17.77 4.40
C GLY A 278 23.98 18.04 2.91
N ASP A 279 25.07 17.52 2.42
CA ASP A 279 25.49 17.70 1.02
C ASP A 279 24.55 16.94 0.06
N ALA A 280 24.26 15.67 0.34
CA ALA A 280 23.33 14.89 -0.45
C ALA A 280 21.89 15.41 -0.36
N TYR A 281 21.46 15.89 0.82
CA TYR A 281 20.17 16.55 1.01
C TYR A 281 20.05 17.80 0.12
N LEU A 282 21.03 18.71 0.19
CA LEU A 282 21.04 19.94 -0.60
C LEU A 282 21.11 19.65 -2.09
N HIS A 283 21.85 18.63 -2.50
CA HIS A 283 21.92 18.21 -3.89
C HIS A 283 20.57 17.74 -4.41
N LEU A 284 19.84 16.89 -3.65
CA LEU A 284 18.50 16.43 -4.01
C LEU A 284 17.51 17.59 -4.04
N ALA A 285 17.49 18.44 -3.02
CA ALA A 285 16.59 19.59 -2.92
C ALA A 285 16.82 20.59 -4.10
N THR A 286 18.07 20.85 -4.44
CA THR A 286 18.42 21.73 -5.59
C THR A 286 17.90 21.15 -6.90
N ASN A 287 18.05 19.84 -7.14
CA ASN A 287 17.55 19.20 -8.36
C ASN A 287 16.01 19.20 -8.45
N LEU A 288 15.32 19.30 -7.32
CA LEU A 288 13.85 19.40 -7.28
C LEU A 288 13.35 20.86 -7.37
N GLY A 289 14.21 21.87 -7.21
CA GLY A 289 13.82 23.28 -7.16
C GLY A 289 12.98 23.73 -8.35
N ASP A 290 13.41 23.45 -9.58
CA ASP A 290 12.66 23.78 -10.80
C ASP A 290 11.33 23.03 -10.90
N TYR A 291 11.28 21.80 -10.43
CA TYR A 291 10.06 21.02 -10.39
C TYR A 291 9.05 21.65 -9.40
N TRP A 292 9.47 21.95 -8.17
CA TRP A 292 8.60 22.56 -7.16
C TRP A 292 8.09 23.93 -7.62
N PHE A 293 8.96 24.74 -8.20
CA PHE A 293 8.55 26.03 -8.77
C PHE A 293 7.45 25.87 -9.83
N ARG A 294 7.60 24.91 -10.74
CA ARG A 294 6.64 24.67 -11.84
C ARG A 294 5.31 24.07 -11.36
N ARG A 295 5.32 23.35 -10.26
CA ARG A 295 4.12 22.77 -9.64
C ARG A 295 3.53 23.62 -8.52
N SER A 296 4.07 24.83 -8.29
CA SER A 296 3.63 25.74 -7.22
C SER A 296 3.70 25.13 -5.82
N HIS A 297 4.64 24.22 -5.58
CA HIS A 297 4.93 23.65 -4.27
C HIS A 297 5.89 24.55 -3.49
N PHE A 298 5.48 25.77 -3.15
CA PHE A 298 6.35 26.78 -2.52
C PHE A 298 6.66 26.54 -1.04
N ALA A 299 6.08 25.52 -0.43
CA ALA A 299 6.28 25.17 0.98
C ALA A 299 7.24 23.98 1.18
N GLU A 300 7.78 23.41 0.12
CA GLU A 300 8.74 22.30 0.13
C GLU A 300 10.21 22.81 0.18
#